data_888d4d3cc7ea54d6a3763325217d1c8e
#
_entry.id   888d4d3cc7ea54d6a3763325217d1c8e
#
_cell.length_a   1.000
_cell.length_b   1.000
_cell.length_c   1.000
_cell.angle_alpha   90.00
_cell.angle_beta   90.00
_cell.angle_gamma   90.00
#
_symmetry.space_group_name_H-M   'P 1'
#
loop_
_entity.id
_entity.type
_entity.pdbx_description
1 polymer ?
#
loop_
_entity_poly.entity_id
_entity_poly.type
_entity_poly.pdbx_seq_one_letter_code
_entity_poly.pdbx_strand_id
1 'polypeptide(L)'
;EGLDEQSLELMICLLGDEGDAGLEERLGELGFERDPDVLDTWFSSGIWPHSTLGWPDPATARVEEGQSQLGAVDGNEDCLEYYYPGSCLVTGRDIITLWVARMVLMGLYNIGDLPFTDVFIHATILDGKGERMSKSKGNGIDPVDIIERYGADAMRYVVCELQTGMQDIRLPVQAISPFTGEMVDLAEAEHGKSIFTYICPESGKEFDVLGTMEDLPAAKLVSDRFEVGRNFCNKLLNA
;
A
#
# COMPACT_ATOMS: atom_id res chain seq x y z
N GLU A 1 11.89 -7.64 56.15
CA GLU A 1 11.17 -6.91 55.07
C GLU A 1 12.08 -6.91 53.88
N GLY A 2 11.81 -7.86 52.96
CA GLY A 2 12.63 -8.09 51.76
C GLY A 2 12.46 -6.94 50.79
N LEU A 3 13.60 -6.36 50.42
CA LEU A 3 13.70 -5.58 49.16
C LEU A 3 13.44 -6.55 48.03
N ASP A 4 12.33 -6.36 47.32
CA ASP A 4 12.07 -7.00 46.03
C ASP A 4 13.30 -6.76 45.13
N GLU A 5 13.95 -7.82 44.70
CA GLU A 5 14.96 -7.74 43.65
C GLU A 5 14.26 -7.25 42.37
N GLN A 6 14.22 -5.94 42.19
CA GLN A 6 13.85 -5.37 40.89
C GLN A 6 14.93 -5.81 39.91
N SER A 7 14.59 -6.72 39.02
CA SER A 7 15.44 -7.06 37.89
C SER A 7 15.73 -5.78 37.08
N LEU A 8 16.99 -5.35 37.07
CA LEU A 8 17.44 -4.22 36.29
C LEU A 8 17.68 -4.72 34.88
N GLU A 9 16.84 -4.29 33.98
CA GLU A 9 17.03 -4.54 32.56
C GLU A 9 17.91 -3.42 31.98
N LEU A 10 19.06 -3.79 31.39
CA LEU A 10 19.99 -2.86 30.77
C LEU A 10 19.98 -3.06 29.27
N MET A 11 19.62 -2.01 28.52
CA MET A 11 19.66 -2.00 27.06
C MET A 11 20.84 -1.16 26.59
N ILE A 12 21.63 -1.71 25.65
CA ILE A 12 22.79 -1.04 25.03
C ILE A 12 22.51 -0.94 23.52
N CYS A 13 22.66 0.26 22.97
CA CYS A 13 22.58 0.50 21.55
C CYS A 13 23.99 0.75 20.98
N LEU A 14 24.38 -0.04 19.99
CA LEU A 14 25.62 0.15 19.23
C LEU A 14 25.31 1.05 18.03
N LEU A 15 26.20 1.99 17.73
CA LEU A 15 26.04 2.91 16.60
C LEU A 15 26.46 2.29 15.27
N GLY A 16 27.16 1.15 15.30
CA GLY A 16 27.57 0.41 14.10
C GLY A 16 28.74 1.06 13.33
N ASP A 17 29.47 1.93 13.98
CA ASP A 17 30.67 2.56 13.41
C ASP A 17 31.95 1.76 13.69
N GLU A 18 33.12 2.27 13.19
CA GLU A 18 34.42 1.62 13.40
C GLU A 18 34.80 1.52 14.89
N GLY A 19 34.25 2.40 15.74
CA GLY A 19 34.47 2.40 17.19
C GLY A 19 33.78 1.23 17.88
N ASP A 20 32.75 0.68 17.28
CA ASP A 20 31.98 -0.47 17.80
C ASP A 20 32.60 -1.83 17.41
N ALA A 21 33.67 -1.85 16.63
CA ALA A 21 34.32 -3.08 16.18
C ALA A 21 34.76 -3.94 17.38
N GLY A 22 34.19 -5.14 17.51
CA GLY A 22 34.42 -6.07 18.62
C GLY A 22 33.62 -5.79 19.90
N LEU A 23 32.84 -4.71 19.99
CA LEU A 23 31.97 -4.47 21.14
C LEU A 23 30.84 -5.48 21.23
N GLU A 24 30.26 -5.89 20.12
CA GLU A 24 29.19 -6.90 20.08
C GLU A 24 29.69 -8.24 20.67
N GLU A 25 30.90 -8.67 20.30
CA GLU A 25 31.52 -9.89 20.84
C GLU A 25 31.77 -9.77 22.35
N ARG A 26 32.30 -8.63 22.79
CA ARG A 26 32.54 -8.36 24.21
C ARG A 26 31.27 -8.28 25.05
N LEU A 27 30.19 -7.72 24.48
CA LEU A 27 28.89 -7.70 25.15
C LEU A 27 28.31 -9.10 25.26
N GLY A 28 28.48 -9.96 24.23
CA GLY A 28 28.12 -11.37 24.31
C GLY A 28 28.87 -12.11 25.40
N GLU A 29 30.19 -11.86 25.61
CA GLU A 29 30.98 -12.42 26.68
C GLU A 29 30.49 -11.96 28.07
N LEU A 30 29.90 -10.77 28.16
CA LEU A 30 29.31 -10.23 29.40
C LEU A 30 27.87 -10.71 29.66
N GLY A 31 27.31 -11.53 28.75
CA GLY A 31 25.98 -12.12 28.91
C GLY A 31 24.86 -11.28 28.29
N PHE A 32 25.18 -10.26 27.50
CA PHE A 32 24.17 -9.56 26.73
C PHE A 32 23.74 -10.40 25.51
N GLU A 33 22.46 -10.41 25.26
CA GLU A 33 21.87 -11.03 24.06
C GLU A 33 21.39 -9.95 23.11
N ARG A 34 21.60 -10.17 21.81
CA ARG A 34 21.05 -9.28 20.81
C ARG A 34 19.54 -9.40 20.79
N ASP A 35 18.86 -8.25 20.81
CA ASP A 35 17.40 -8.21 20.68
C ASP A 35 16.98 -8.91 19.38
N PRO A 36 16.16 -9.97 19.43
CA PRO A 36 15.67 -10.67 18.26
C PRO A 36 14.63 -9.88 17.48
N ASP A 37 14.02 -8.85 18.09
CA ASP A 37 12.99 -8.05 17.45
C ASP A 37 13.59 -7.08 16.44
N VAL A 38 12.84 -6.82 15.39
CA VAL A 38 13.14 -5.80 14.41
C VAL A 38 12.23 -4.60 14.62
N LEU A 39 12.66 -3.43 14.17
CA LEU A 39 11.83 -2.23 14.24
C LEU A 39 10.56 -2.41 13.41
N ASP A 40 9.46 -1.83 13.89
CA ASP A 40 8.17 -1.82 13.21
C ASP A 40 8.30 -1.23 11.79
N THR A 41 7.57 -1.80 10.85
CA THR A 41 7.46 -1.30 9.47
C THR A 41 7.12 0.19 9.41
N TRP A 42 6.30 0.68 10.33
CA TRP A 42 5.96 2.10 10.43
C TRP A 42 7.14 3.00 10.81
N PHE A 43 8.15 2.46 11.48
CA PHE A 43 9.38 3.19 11.75
C PHE A 43 10.13 3.49 10.43
N SER A 44 10.38 2.46 9.63
CA SER A 44 11.01 2.61 8.31
C SER A 44 10.20 3.53 7.40
N SER A 45 8.87 3.41 7.43
CA SER A 45 7.96 4.30 6.68
C SER A 45 8.01 5.74 7.17
N GLY A 46 8.26 5.95 8.45
CA GLY A 46 8.38 7.29 9.06
C GLY A 46 9.66 8.03 8.68
N ILE A 47 10.78 7.32 8.55
CA ILE A 47 12.06 7.91 8.14
C ILE A 47 12.26 7.93 6.62
N TRP A 48 11.38 7.27 5.86
CA TRP A 48 11.51 7.11 4.42
C TRP A 48 11.85 8.41 3.64
N PRO A 49 11.23 9.60 3.93
CA PRO A 49 11.48 10.81 3.16
C PRO A 49 12.94 11.26 3.15
N HIS A 50 13.70 10.94 4.19
CA HIS A 50 15.10 11.35 4.32
C HIS A 50 16.08 10.18 4.27
N SER A 51 15.72 9.00 4.75
CA SER A 51 16.62 7.84 4.72
C SER A 51 16.97 7.38 3.29
N THR A 52 16.00 7.46 2.36
CA THR A 52 16.24 7.13 0.94
C THR A 52 17.09 8.16 0.20
N LEU A 53 17.29 9.33 0.78
CA LEU A 53 18.12 10.40 0.25
C LEU A 53 19.53 10.43 0.88
N GLY A 54 19.89 9.37 1.61
CA GLY A 54 21.21 9.17 2.17
C GLY A 54 21.42 9.64 3.59
N TRP A 55 20.34 10.12 4.27
CA TRP A 55 20.46 10.46 5.71
C TRP A 55 20.95 9.22 6.53
N PRO A 56 21.85 9.33 7.53
CA PRO A 56 22.31 10.58 8.17
C PRO A 56 23.52 11.24 7.50
N ASP A 57 24.18 10.60 6.54
CA ASP A 57 25.33 11.15 5.84
C ASP A 57 25.19 10.98 4.31
N PRO A 58 24.51 11.93 3.64
CA PRO A 58 24.26 11.89 2.21
C PRO A 58 25.52 11.85 1.36
N ALA A 59 26.62 12.46 1.84
CA ALA A 59 27.89 12.50 1.12
C ALA A 59 28.57 11.12 1.06
N THR A 60 28.33 10.24 2.04
CA THR A 60 28.86 8.88 2.09
C THR A 60 27.88 7.81 1.63
N ALA A 61 26.62 8.20 1.33
CA ALA A 61 25.61 7.28 0.83
C ALA A 61 26.09 6.64 -0.47
N ARG A 62 26.50 5.36 -0.40
CA ARG A 62 27.03 4.63 -1.55
C ARG A 62 25.87 4.14 -2.42
N VAL A 63 25.94 4.48 -3.69
CA VAL A 63 25.15 3.83 -4.73
C VAL A 63 25.85 2.50 -5.07
N GLU A 64 25.14 1.39 -5.01
CA GLU A 64 25.67 0.09 -5.42
C GLU A 64 26.10 0.12 -6.89
N GLU A 65 27.17 -0.63 -7.21
CA GLU A 65 27.75 -0.70 -8.56
C GLU A 65 26.68 -1.11 -9.58
N GLY A 66 26.38 -0.28 -10.55
CA GLY A 66 25.35 -0.50 -11.58
C GLY A 66 24.01 0.23 -11.37
N GLN A 67 23.81 0.91 -10.26
CA GLN A 67 22.69 1.85 -10.09
C GLN A 67 23.10 3.24 -10.62
N SER A 68 22.18 3.94 -11.29
CA SER A 68 22.43 5.34 -11.66
C SER A 68 22.68 6.15 -10.39
N GLN A 69 23.76 6.89 -10.36
CA GLN A 69 24.04 7.79 -9.25
C GLN A 69 22.84 8.75 -9.07
N LEU A 70 22.12 8.56 -7.99
CA LEU A 70 21.15 9.53 -7.49
C LEU A 70 21.92 10.74 -6.96
N GLY A 71 22.71 11.41 -7.75
CA GLY A 71 23.63 12.21 -7.04
C GLY A 71 24.09 13.49 -7.66
N ALA A 72 24.14 13.68 -8.88
CA ALA A 72 24.55 14.98 -9.40
C ALA A 72 23.42 15.63 -10.19
N VAL A 73 22.51 16.27 -9.48
CA VAL A 73 21.61 17.22 -10.12
C VAL A 73 22.35 18.57 -10.11
N ASP A 74 22.80 18.99 -11.29
CA ASP A 74 23.45 20.31 -11.51
C ASP A 74 24.71 20.60 -10.65
N GLY A 75 25.47 19.55 -10.28
CA GLY A 75 26.70 19.71 -9.49
C GLY A 75 26.45 19.77 -7.97
N ASN A 76 25.25 19.59 -7.49
CA ASN A 76 24.96 19.34 -6.09
C ASN A 76 25.10 17.84 -5.80
N GLU A 77 26.03 17.46 -4.95
CA GLU A 77 26.31 16.06 -4.58
C GLU A 77 25.35 15.54 -3.47
N ASP A 78 24.55 16.43 -2.89
CA ASP A 78 23.65 16.13 -1.77
C ASP A 78 22.19 16.00 -2.23
N CYS A 79 21.74 14.76 -2.40
CA CYS A 79 20.36 14.45 -2.75
C CYS A 79 19.37 14.91 -1.66
N LEU A 80 19.78 14.89 -0.41
CA LEU A 80 18.91 15.31 0.69
C LEU A 80 18.63 16.81 0.60
N GLU A 81 19.64 17.63 0.39
CA GLU A 81 19.46 19.08 0.24
C GLU A 81 18.58 19.44 -0.97
N TYR A 82 18.69 18.69 -2.05
CA TYR A 82 17.93 18.97 -3.28
C TYR A 82 16.48 18.49 -3.24
N TYR A 83 16.22 17.28 -2.72
CA TYR A 83 14.89 16.62 -2.79
C TYR A 83 14.08 16.72 -1.50
N TYR A 84 14.65 17.20 -0.40
CA TYR A 84 13.98 17.40 0.87
C TYR A 84 13.81 18.90 1.18
N PRO A 85 12.59 19.36 1.47
CA PRO A 85 11.32 18.62 1.50
C PRO A 85 10.79 18.24 0.12
N GLY A 86 10.07 17.13 0.05
CA GLY A 86 9.32 16.75 -1.15
C GLY A 86 8.16 17.71 -1.42
N SER A 87 7.76 17.85 -2.69
CA SER A 87 6.72 18.84 -3.07
C SER A 87 5.33 18.40 -2.62
N CYS A 88 4.95 17.13 -2.84
CA CYS A 88 3.62 16.66 -2.54
C CYS A 88 3.62 15.19 -2.11
N LEU A 89 3.02 14.91 -0.95
CA LEU A 89 2.69 13.55 -0.52
C LEU A 89 1.27 13.21 -0.93
N VAL A 90 1.08 12.09 -1.62
CA VAL A 90 -0.26 11.55 -1.95
C VAL A 90 -0.55 10.36 -1.04
N THR A 91 -1.66 10.41 -0.30
CA THR A 91 -2.00 9.36 0.68
C THR A 91 -3.50 9.21 0.88
N GLY A 92 -3.92 8.11 1.51
CA GLY A 92 -5.28 7.90 2.00
C GLY A 92 -5.48 8.47 3.40
N ARG A 93 -6.71 8.87 3.73
CA ARG A 93 -7.06 9.40 5.06
C ARG A 93 -6.79 8.41 6.21
N ASP A 94 -6.84 7.11 5.92
CA ASP A 94 -6.70 6.05 6.93
C ASP A 94 -5.33 6.02 7.61
N ILE A 95 -4.30 6.50 6.89
CA ILE A 95 -2.91 6.44 7.35
C ILE A 95 -2.30 7.81 7.64
N ILE A 96 -3.14 8.86 7.80
CA ILE A 96 -2.66 10.19 8.20
C ILE A 96 -1.92 10.11 9.54
N THR A 97 -2.51 9.51 10.56
CA THR A 97 -1.88 9.36 11.89
C THR A 97 -0.77 8.32 11.91
N LEU A 98 -0.92 7.24 11.15
CA LEU A 98 0.04 6.13 11.15
C LEU A 98 1.27 6.40 10.29
N TRP A 99 1.14 7.19 9.25
CA TRP A 99 2.22 7.45 8.29
C TRP A 99 2.61 8.92 8.19
N VAL A 100 1.68 9.81 7.83
CA VAL A 100 1.97 11.24 7.63
C VAL A 100 2.52 11.87 8.90
N ALA A 101 1.84 11.67 10.04
CA ALA A 101 2.27 12.23 11.31
C ALA A 101 3.64 11.69 11.75
N ARG A 102 3.93 10.42 11.49
CA ARG A 102 5.25 9.83 11.80
C ARG A 102 6.36 10.42 10.93
N MET A 103 6.12 10.62 9.63
CA MET A 103 7.09 11.28 8.76
C MET A 103 7.37 12.70 9.21
N VAL A 104 6.35 13.45 9.62
CA VAL A 104 6.51 14.81 10.15
C VAL A 104 7.32 14.81 11.44
N LEU A 105 7.00 13.93 12.39
CA LEU A 105 7.73 13.83 13.66
C LEU A 105 9.19 13.45 13.46
N MET A 106 9.45 12.44 12.63
CA MET A 106 10.81 11.98 12.32
C MET A 106 11.59 13.01 11.51
N GLY A 107 10.96 13.70 10.56
CA GLY A 107 11.58 14.76 9.79
C GLY A 107 11.99 15.93 10.68
N LEU A 108 11.10 16.41 11.54
CA LEU A 108 11.41 17.49 12.49
C LEU A 108 12.50 17.07 13.50
N TYR A 109 12.51 15.82 13.94
CA TYR A 109 13.51 15.33 14.88
C TYR A 109 14.89 15.14 14.23
N ASN A 110 14.94 14.53 13.05
CA ASN A 110 16.21 14.14 12.41
C ASN A 110 16.82 15.25 11.55
N ILE A 111 15.99 16.03 10.84
CA ILE A 111 16.41 17.03 9.86
C ILE A 111 16.14 18.46 10.37
N GLY A 112 15.13 18.67 11.22
CA GLY A 112 14.71 19.98 11.70
C GLY A 112 13.72 20.69 10.78
N ASP A 113 13.21 20.02 9.74
CA ASP A 113 12.27 20.58 8.78
C ASP A 113 11.16 19.58 8.40
N LEU A 114 10.08 20.09 7.79
CA LEU A 114 8.95 19.27 7.33
C LEU A 114 9.34 18.42 6.13
N PRO A 115 8.86 17.16 6.03
CA PRO A 115 9.25 16.26 4.94
C PRO A 115 8.62 16.59 3.59
N PHE A 116 7.56 17.40 3.53
CA PHE A 116 6.85 17.78 2.30
C PHE A 116 6.05 19.06 2.51
N THR A 117 5.81 19.80 1.40
CA THR A 117 5.08 21.07 1.43
C THR A 117 3.57 20.87 1.38
N ASP A 118 3.11 19.88 0.64
CA ASP A 118 1.70 19.59 0.42
C ASP A 118 1.35 18.13 0.70
N VAL A 119 0.12 17.89 1.17
CA VAL A 119 -0.44 16.55 1.36
C VAL A 119 -1.74 16.44 0.60
N PHE A 120 -1.77 15.61 -0.43
CA PHE A 120 -2.98 15.31 -1.17
C PHE A 120 -3.65 14.04 -0.62
N ILE A 121 -4.83 14.20 -0.05
CA ILE A 121 -5.63 13.08 0.48
C ILE A 121 -6.58 12.60 -0.62
N HIS A 122 -6.28 11.43 -1.20
CA HIS A 122 -7.10 10.87 -2.27
C HIS A 122 -8.40 10.26 -1.76
N ALA A 123 -9.38 10.15 -2.66
CA ALA A 123 -10.64 9.46 -2.41
C ALA A 123 -10.43 7.94 -2.17
N THR A 124 -11.33 7.32 -1.42
CA THR A 124 -11.39 5.87 -1.26
C THR A 124 -12.40 5.28 -2.24
N ILE A 125 -12.05 4.19 -2.91
CA ILE A 125 -12.98 3.43 -3.75
C ILE A 125 -13.71 2.44 -2.85
N LEU A 126 -15.04 2.56 -2.84
CA LEU A 126 -15.98 1.74 -2.09
C LEU A 126 -16.78 0.87 -3.07
N ASP A 127 -17.35 -0.22 -2.59
CA ASP A 127 -18.30 -1.00 -3.37
C ASP A 127 -19.65 -0.27 -3.58
N GLY A 128 -20.58 -0.89 -4.30
CA GLY A 128 -21.89 -0.33 -4.58
C GLY A 128 -22.72 -0.02 -3.31
N LYS A 129 -22.46 -0.73 -2.22
CA LYS A 129 -23.12 -0.53 -0.90
C LYS A 129 -22.45 0.59 -0.08
N GLY A 130 -21.30 1.09 -0.53
CA GLY A 130 -20.50 2.08 0.18
C GLY A 130 -19.59 1.47 1.23
N GLU A 131 -19.25 0.19 1.11
CA GLU A 131 -18.30 -0.48 1.98
C GLU A 131 -16.91 -0.50 1.36
N ARG A 132 -15.88 -0.46 2.23
CA ARG A 132 -14.48 -0.59 1.79
C ARG A 132 -14.25 -1.96 1.17
N MET A 133 -13.66 -1.97 -0.03
CA MET A 133 -13.29 -3.19 -0.73
C MET A 133 -12.14 -3.92 -0.03
N SER A 134 -12.28 -5.24 0.14
CA SER A 134 -11.21 -6.11 0.62
C SER A 134 -11.39 -7.52 0.10
N LYS A 135 -10.29 -8.26 -0.03
CA LYS A 135 -10.34 -9.68 -0.43
C LYS A 135 -11.13 -10.51 0.58
N SER A 136 -10.99 -10.24 1.89
CA SER A 136 -11.68 -10.98 2.95
C SER A 136 -13.20 -10.75 2.99
N LYS A 137 -13.70 -9.68 2.40
CA LYS A 137 -15.14 -9.39 2.28
C LYS A 137 -15.76 -9.92 0.98
N GLY A 138 -14.94 -10.42 0.05
CA GLY A 138 -15.42 -10.89 -1.25
C GLY A 138 -16.02 -9.79 -2.14
N ASN A 139 -15.70 -8.52 -1.88
CA ASN A 139 -16.14 -7.35 -2.67
C ASN A 139 -14.98 -6.61 -3.34
N GLY A 140 -13.76 -7.18 -3.32
CA GLY A 140 -12.58 -6.59 -3.94
C GLY A 140 -12.44 -7.01 -5.39
N ILE A 141 -12.31 -6.06 -6.30
CA ILE A 141 -12.05 -6.29 -7.72
C ILE A 141 -10.55 -6.48 -7.93
N ASP A 142 -10.15 -7.56 -8.63
CA ASP A 142 -8.76 -7.76 -9.02
C ASP A 142 -8.45 -6.91 -10.28
N PRO A 143 -7.44 -6.04 -10.25
CA PRO A 143 -7.03 -5.26 -11.41
C PRO A 143 -6.69 -6.11 -12.63
N VAL A 144 -6.16 -7.33 -12.44
CA VAL A 144 -5.81 -8.25 -13.54
C VAL A 144 -7.06 -8.68 -14.30
N ASP A 145 -8.15 -9.02 -13.59
CA ASP A 145 -9.42 -9.39 -14.21
C ASP A 145 -10.03 -8.24 -15.03
N ILE A 146 -9.87 -6.99 -14.57
CA ILE A 146 -10.28 -5.81 -15.32
C ILE A 146 -9.43 -5.62 -16.58
N ILE A 147 -8.11 -5.77 -16.46
CA ILE A 147 -7.19 -5.64 -17.59
C ILE A 147 -7.48 -6.71 -18.67
N GLU A 148 -7.69 -7.95 -18.25
CA GLU A 148 -8.03 -9.05 -19.17
C GLU A 148 -9.34 -8.81 -19.92
N ARG A 149 -10.35 -8.25 -19.26
CA ARG A 149 -11.67 -8.05 -19.84
C ARG A 149 -11.80 -6.75 -20.66
N TYR A 150 -11.26 -5.66 -20.15
CA TYR A 150 -11.50 -4.32 -20.70
C TYR A 150 -10.26 -3.67 -21.31
N GLY A 151 -9.06 -4.17 -20.99
CA GLY A 151 -7.78 -3.60 -21.38
C GLY A 151 -7.19 -2.66 -20.31
N ALA A 152 -5.86 -2.56 -20.28
CA ALA A 152 -5.13 -1.74 -19.32
C ALA A 152 -5.45 -0.24 -19.46
N ASP A 153 -5.59 0.25 -20.69
CA ASP A 153 -5.87 1.66 -20.94
C ASP A 153 -7.29 2.04 -20.49
N ALA A 154 -8.26 1.14 -20.66
CA ALA A 154 -9.61 1.32 -20.14
C ALA A 154 -9.62 1.45 -18.60
N MET A 155 -8.87 0.59 -17.92
CA MET A 155 -8.73 0.64 -16.47
C MET A 155 -8.08 1.96 -16.02
N ARG A 156 -6.97 2.36 -16.63
CA ARG A 156 -6.28 3.61 -16.32
C ARG A 156 -7.16 4.84 -16.56
N TYR A 157 -7.87 4.86 -17.68
CA TYR A 157 -8.80 5.95 -18.01
C TYR A 157 -9.87 6.10 -16.94
N VAL A 158 -10.54 5.00 -16.56
CA VAL A 158 -11.63 5.04 -15.57
C VAL A 158 -11.13 5.45 -14.19
N VAL A 159 -9.97 4.94 -13.75
CA VAL A 159 -9.37 5.35 -12.47
C VAL A 159 -9.08 6.86 -12.44
N CYS A 160 -8.58 7.43 -13.54
CA CYS A 160 -8.38 8.87 -13.65
C CYS A 160 -9.72 9.65 -13.71
N GLU A 161 -10.72 9.13 -14.45
CA GLU A 161 -12.04 9.77 -14.59
C GLU A 161 -12.81 9.77 -13.27
N LEU A 162 -12.65 8.71 -12.46
CA LEU A 162 -13.30 8.59 -11.15
C LEU A 162 -12.72 9.53 -10.08
N GLN A 163 -11.69 10.30 -10.38
CA GLN A 163 -11.12 11.24 -9.44
C GLN A 163 -12.10 12.40 -9.16
N THR A 164 -12.70 12.40 -7.98
CA THR A 164 -13.73 13.36 -7.55
C THR A 164 -13.22 14.38 -6.52
N GLY A 165 -11.90 14.49 -6.34
CA GLY A 165 -11.27 15.27 -5.27
C GLY A 165 -11.30 14.51 -3.94
N MET A 166 -12.04 15.00 -2.93
CA MET A 166 -12.01 14.43 -1.56
C MET A 166 -13.18 13.48 -1.25
N GLN A 167 -14.11 13.28 -2.17
CA GLN A 167 -15.28 12.42 -1.94
C GLN A 167 -14.97 10.97 -2.29
N ASP A 168 -15.47 10.04 -1.47
CA ASP A 168 -15.37 8.62 -1.78
C ASP A 168 -16.17 8.24 -3.02
N ILE A 169 -15.63 7.28 -3.75
CA ILE A 169 -16.17 6.82 -5.03
C ILE A 169 -16.87 5.47 -4.82
N ARG A 170 -18.11 5.37 -5.22
CA ARG A 170 -18.81 4.09 -5.24
C ARG A 170 -18.63 3.43 -6.58
N LEU A 171 -18.07 2.22 -6.57
CA LEU A 171 -17.87 1.39 -7.75
C LEU A 171 -18.72 0.12 -7.58
N PRO A 172 -19.82 -0.04 -8.33
CA PRO A 172 -20.62 -1.26 -8.30
C PRO A 172 -19.76 -2.50 -8.61
N VAL A 173 -19.93 -3.55 -7.83
CA VAL A 173 -19.21 -4.83 -8.01
C VAL A 173 -20.18 -5.86 -8.56
N GLN A 174 -19.80 -6.46 -9.67
CA GLN A 174 -20.54 -7.51 -10.34
C GLN A 174 -19.67 -8.76 -10.46
N ALA A 175 -20.29 -9.93 -10.42
CA ALA A 175 -19.60 -11.19 -10.67
C ALA A 175 -19.86 -11.65 -12.10
N ILE A 176 -18.85 -12.20 -12.76
CA ILE A 176 -19.06 -12.95 -14.01
C ILE A 176 -19.48 -14.35 -13.65
N SER A 177 -20.71 -14.72 -13.99
CA SER A 177 -21.20 -16.07 -13.78
C SER A 177 -20.28 -17.10 -14.44
N PRO A 178 -19.72 -18.07 -13.70
CA PRO A 178 -18.89 -19.10 -14.30
C PRO A 178 -19.68 -20.09 -15.16
N PHE A 179 -21.01 -20.00 -15.15
CA PHE A 179 -21.90 -20.90 -15.90
C PHE A 179 -22.39 -20.31 -17.21
N THR A 180 -22.70 -18.99 -17.23
CA THR A 180 -23.31 -18.32 -18.39
C THR A 180 -22.38 -17.25 -19.00
N GLY A 181 -21.38 -16.78 -18.26
CA GLY A 181 -20.53 -15.66 -18.66
C GLY A 181 -21.20 -14.28 -18.50
N GLU A 182 -22.45 -14.24 -18.05
CA GLU A 182 -23.21 -13.03 -17.81
C GLU A 182 -22.76 -12.33 -16.52
N MET A 183 -22.96 -11.02 -16.47
CA MET A 183 -22.69 -10.25 -15.25
C MET A 183 -23.86 -10.33 -14.30
N VAL A 184 -23.56 -10.69 -13.05
CA VAL A 184 -24.49 -10.78 -11.93
C VAL A 184 -24.20 -9.63 -10.96
N ASP A 185 -25.18 -8.77 -10.73
CA ASP A 185 -25.06 -7.70 -9.74
C ASP A 185 -25.14 -8.28 -8.33
N LEU A 186 -24.04 -8.21 -7.57
CA LEU A 186 -23.94 -8.77 -6.23
C LEU A 186 -24.81 -8.02 -5.19
N ALA A 187 -25.22 -6.80 -5.50
CA ALA A 187 -26.11 -6.05 -4.61
C ALA A 187 -27.56 -6.57 -4.65
N GLU A 188 -27.96 -7.17 -5.78
CA GLU A 188 -29.31 -7.67 -6.04
C GLU A 188 -29.39 -9.20 -6.05
N ALA A 189 -28.27 -9.89 -6.17
CA ALA A 189 -28.23 -11.35 -6.28
C ALA A 189 -28.57 -12.03 -4.95
N GLU A 190 -29.26 -13.16 -5.07
CA GLU A 190 -29.58 -14.02 -3.93
C GLU A 190 -28.31 -14.73 -3.42
N HIS A 191 -28.11 -14.70 -2.09
CA HIS A 191 -27.03 -15.46 -1.46
C HIS A 191 -27.31 -16.95 -1.47
N GLY A 192 -26.26 -17.73 -1.66
CA GLY A 192 -26.28 -19.16 -1.54
C GLY A 192 -26.15 -19.65 -0.09
N LYS A 193 -25.33 -20.70 0.14
CA LYS A 193 -25.12 -21.29 1.47
C LYS A 193 -24.23 -20.44 2.39
N SER A 194 -23.49 -19.49 1.85
CA SER A 194 -22.59 -18.61 2.57
C SER A 194 -22.79 -17.15 2.14
N ILE A 195 -22.33 -16.20 2.96
CA ILE A 195 -22.32 -14.78 2.61
C ILE A 195 -21.41 -14.45 1.41
N PHE A 196 -20.53 -15.39 1.02
CA PHE A 196 -19.61 -15.27 -0.11
C PHE A 196 -20.05 -16.08 -1.32
N THR A 197 -21.21 -16.76 -1.25
CA THR A 197 -21.77 -17.51 -2.36
C THR A 197 -23.05 -16.87 -2.84
N TYR A 198 -23.26 -16.91 -4.16
CA TYR A 198 -24.38 -16.30 -4.83
C TYR A 198 -25.02 -17.29 -5.81
N ILE A 199 -26.31 -17.12 -6.06
CA ILE A 199 -27.06 -17.91 -7.02
C ILE A 199 -27.11 -17.15 -8.34
N CYS A 200 -26.65 -17.80 -9.41
CA CYS A 200 -26.77 -17.23 -10.74
C CYS A 200 -28.25 -17.19 -11.16
N PRO A 201 -28.82 -16.00 -11.46
CA PRO A 201 -30.25 -15.86 -11.76
C PRO A 201 -30.73 -16.71 -12.94
N GLU A 202 -29.86 -16.86 -13.98
CA GLU A 202 -30.21 -17.58 -15.19
C GLU A 202 -30.11 -19.11 -15.04
N SER A 203 -29.03 -19.59 -14.39
CA SER A 203 -28.78 -21.03 -14.31
C SER A 203 -29.30 -21.66 -13.03
N GLY A 204 -29.64 -20.87 -12.01
CA GLY A 204 -30.03 -21.33 -10.67
C GLY A 204 -28.91 -22.03 -9.90
N LYS A 205 -27.66 -21.97 -10.39
CA LYS A 205 -26.50 -22.63 -9.77
C LYS A 205 -25.73 -21.66 -8.89
N GLU A 206 -25.17 -22.21 -7.82
CA GLU A 206 -24.38 -21.47 -6.84
C GLU A 206 -22.90 -21.35 -7.26
N PHE A 207 -22.30 -20.19 -7.02
CA PHE A 207 -20.88 -19.90 -7.26
C PHE A 207 -20.27 -19.13 -6.08
N ASP A 208 -18.94 -19.20 -5.93
CA ASP A 208 -18.17 -18.55 -4.87
C ASP A 208 -17.41 -17.33 -5.43
N VAL A 209 -17.46 -16.19 -4.73
CA VAL A 209 -16.72 -14.97 -5.11
C VAL A 209 -15.31 -14.88 -4.48
N LEU A 210 -15.01 -15.72 -3.48
CA LEU A 210 -13.69 -15.79 -2.86
C LEU A 210 -12.79 -16.89 -3.47
N GLY A 211 -13.41 -17.88 -4.15
CA GLY A 211 -12.67 -19.03 -4.64
C GLY A 211 -12.12 -19.93 -3.53
N THR A 212 -12.77 -19.94 -2.37
CA THR A 212 -12.33 -20.70 -1.18
C THR A 212 -13.03 -22.04 -1.04
N MET A 213 -14.14 -22.25 -1.75
CA MET A 213 -14.93 -23.47 -1.69
C MET A 213 -14.54 -24.41 -2.82
N GLU A 214 -14.02 -25.60 -2.49
CA GLU A 214 -13.58 -26.61 -3.48
C GLU A 214 -14.73 -27.12 -4.36
N ASP A 215 -15.95 -27.15 -3.83
CA ASP A 215 -17.14 -27.67 -4.52
C ASP A 215 -17.85 -26.66 -5.42
N LEU A 216 -17.47 -25.38 -5.37
CA LEU A 216 -18.12 -24.32 -6.13
C LEU A 216 -17.13 -23.63 -7.07
N PRO A 217 -17.56 -23.35 -8.31
CA PRO A 217 -16.71 -22.57 -9.21
C PRO A 217 -16.55 -21.12 -8.72
N ALA A 218 -15.32 -20.60 -8.81
CA ALA A 218 -15.01 -19.23 -8.48
C ALA A 218 -15.47 -18.28 -9.61
N ALA A 219 -16.07 -17.15 -9.21
CA ALA A 219 -16.42 -16.08 -10.12
C ALA A 219 -15.38 -14.94 -10.10
N LYS A 220 -15.12 -14.34 -11.26
CA LYS A 220 -14.31 -13.14 -11.37
C LYS A 220 -15.17 -11.91 -11.04
N LEU A 221 -14.62 -11.00 -10.23
CA LEU A 221 -15.29 -9.76 -9.87
C LEU A 221 -14.88 -8.63 -10.81
N VAL A 222 -15.85 -7.92 -11.33
CA VAL A 222 -15.67 -6.81 -12.28
C VAL A 222 -16.60 -5.65 -11.96
N SER A 223 -16.48 -4.57 -12.73
CA SER A 223 -17.47 -3.49 -12.75
C SER A 223 -17.71 -3.10 -14.21
N ASP A 224 -18.96 -2.90 -14.59
CA ASP A 224 -19.37 -2.41 -15.90
C ASP A 224 -18.87 -0.98 -16.19
N ARG A 225 -18.54 -0.23 -15.13
CA ARG A 225 -17.97 1.10 -15.25
C ARG A 225 -16.73 1.14 -16.16
N PHE A 226 -15.95 0.07 -16.21
CA PHE A 226 -14.76 -0.02 -17.06
C PHE A 226 -15.09 -0.17 -18.56
N GLU A 227 -16.33 -0.48 -18.91
CA GLU A 227 -16.77 -0.51 -20.30
C GLU A 227 -16.76 0.88 -20.93
N VAL A 228 -17.04 1.93 -20.17
CA VAL A 228 -16.95 3.33 -20.60
C VAL A 228 -15.53 3.65 -21.07
N GLY A 229 -14.53 3.24 -20.27
CA GLY A 229 -13.11 3.41 -20.61
C GLY A 229 -12.73 2.67 -21.89
N ARG A 230 -13.14 1.40 -22.03
CA ARG A 230 -12.89 0.61 -23.23
C ARG A 230 -13.48 1.27 -24.47
N ASN A 231 -14.73 1.73 -24.37
CA ASN A 231 -15.41 2.38 -25.49
C ASN A 231 -14.76 3.71 -25.86
N PHE A 232 -14.27 4.48 -24.87
CA PHE A 232 -13.51 5.70 -25.12
C PHE A 232 -12.18 5.41 -25.84
N CYS A 233 -11.39 4.46 -25.33
CA CYS A 233 -10.12 4.07 -25.94
C CYS A 233 -10.30 3.58 -27.40
N ASN A 234 -11.32 2.77 -27.65
CA ASN A 234 -11.64 2.31 -29.00
C ASN A 234 -12.01 3.45 -29.96
N LYS A 235 -12.76 4.45 -29.47
CA LYS A 235 -13.07 5.64 -30.28
C LYS A 235 -11.82 6.45 -30.59
N LEU A 236 -10.94 6.61 -29.60
CA LEU A 236 -9.70 7.36 -29.78
C LEU A 236 -8.76 6.69 -30.81
N LEU A 237 -8.67 5.35 -30.78
CA LEU A 237 -7.83 4.58 -31.70
C LEU A 237 -8.37 4.59 -33.15
N ASN A 238 -9.68 4.78 -33.33
CA ASN A 238 -10.33 4.77 -34.64
C ASN A 238 -10.60 6.18 -35.23
N ALA A 239 -10.19 7.23 -34.51
CA ALA A 239 -10.30 8.62 -34.96
C ALA A 239 -9.06 9.09 -35.72
#